data_19122f844f6dd7570e845dc48981add2
#
_entry.id   19122f844f6dd7570e845dc48981add2
#
_cell.length_a   1.000
_cell.length_b   1.000
_cell.length_c   1.000
_cell.angle_alpha   90.00
_cell.angle_beta   90.00
_cell.angle_gamma   90.00
#
_symmetry.space_group_name_H-M   'P 1'
#
loop_
_entity.id
_entity.type
_entity.pdbx_description
1 polymer ?
#
loop_
_entity_poly.entity_id
_entity_poly.type
_entity_poly.pdbx_seq_one_letter_code
_entity_poly.pdbx_strand_id
1 'polypeptide(L)'
;MVGGQVLDLAAENEAPDAARVQVLQDLKTGALIRAACCCGVAAGGGSAEAYDAAARYGTALGLAFQIRDDMLDVTGDAKTLGKAVHVDANKGTFVRLYGLERCAAMIAAEGEKAVAALGAFADTAFLEELVRRLAVREA
;
A
#
# COMPACT_ATOMS: atom_id res chain seq x y z
N MET A 1 12.76 -2.04 2.18
CA MET A 1 12.54 -3.28 1.39
C MET A 1 13.23 -4.50 2.02
N VAL A 2 14.57 -4.61 2.08
CA VAL A 2 15.26 -5.83 2.61
C VAL A 2 14.80 -6.19 4.04
N GLY A 3 14.78 -5.24 4.96
CA GLY A 3 14.29 -5.47 6.33
C GLY A 3 12.82 -5.93 6.38
N GLY A 4 11.97 -5.41 5.50
CA GLY A 4 10.58 -5.87 5.39
C GLY A 4 10.49 -7.33 4.92
N GLN A 5 11.34 -7.75 3.99
CA GLN A 5 11.39 -9.13 3.53
C GLN A 5 11.89 -10.10 4.63
N VAL A 6 12.86 -9.68 5.43
CA VAL A 6 13.35 -10.48 6.57
C VAL A 6 12.23 -10.65 7.61
N LEU A 7 11.47 -9.60 7.90
CA LEU A 7 10.33 -9.68 8.83
C LEU A 7 9.20 -10.56 8.28
N ASP A 8 8.95 -10.50 6.97
CA ASP A 8 7.94 -11.31 6.29
C ASP A 8 8.24 -12.81 6.47
N LEU A 9 9.47 -13.22 6.17
CA LEU A 9 9.92 -14.61 6.35
C LEU A 9 9.88 -15.05 7.83
N ALA A 10 10.23 -14.16 8.75
CA ALA A 10 10.20 -14.46 10.18
C ALA A 10 8.76 -14.61 10.72
N ALA A 11 7.78 -14.00 10.06
CA ALA A 11 6.38 -14.00 10.48
C ALA A 11 5.53 -15.17 9.92
N GLU A 12 6.09 -15.99 9.00
CA GLU A 12 5.33 -17.03 8.28
C GLU A 12 4.59 -18.04 9.18
N ASN A 13 5.01 -18.21 10.45
CA ASN A 13 4.40 -19.16 11.37
C ASN A 13 3.81 -18.51 12.62
N GLU A 14 3.65 -17.19 12.63
CA GLU A 14 3.13 -16.47 13.78
C GLU A 14 1.69 -15.98 13.54
N ALA A 15 0.91 -15.85 14.62
CA ALA A 15 -0.42 -15.26 14.54
C ALA A 15 -0.32 -13.81 14.07
N PRO A 16 -1.15 -13.35 13.10
CA PRO A 16 -1.10 -11.99 12.60
C PRO A 16 -1.44 -10.99 13.71
N ASP A 17 -0.50 -10.07 13.95
CA ASP A 17 -0.70 -8.89 14.78
C ASP A 17 -0.77 -7.64 13.90
N ALA A 18 -1.78 -6.79 14.11
CA ALA A 18 -2.06 -5.62 13.29
C ALA A 18 -0.88 -4.65 13.21
N ALA A 19 -0.22 -4.38 14.35
CA ALA A 19 0.93 -3.49 14.39
C ALA A 19 2.12 -4.06 13.60
N ARG A 20 2.32 -5.35 13.69
CA ARG A 20 3.39 -6.08 13.00
C ARG A 20 3.16 -6.12 11.49
N VAL A 21 1.93 -6.41 11.05
CA VAL A 21 1.54 -6.38 9.64
C VAL A 21 1.76 -4.98 9.06
N GLN A 22 1.37 -3.93 9.77
CA GLN A 22 1.59 -2.55 9.33
C GLN A 22 3.08 -2.25 9.14
N VAL A 23 3.93 -2.54 10.14
CA VAL A 23 5.38 -2.30 10.07
C VAL A 23 6.02 -3.10 8.93
N LEU A 24 5.62 -4.35 8.75
CA LEU A 24 6.12 -5.21 7.69
C LEU A 24 5.83 -4.62 6.31
N GLN A 25 4.59 -4.22 6.07
CA GLN A 25 4.15 -3.68 4.79
C GLN A 25 4.76 -2.31 4.51
N ASP A 26 4.91 -1.46 5.52
CA ASP A 26 5.61 -0.18 5.40
C ASP A 26 7.07 -0.36 4.98
N LEU A 27 7.76 -1.35 5.54
CA LEU A 27 9.16 -1.62 5.23
C LEU A 27 9.35 -2.38 3.91
N LYS A 28 8.40 -3.23 3.51
CA LYS A 28 8.51 -4.06 2.31
C LYS A 28 8.21 -3.26 1.04
N THR A 29 7.02 -2.71 0.93
CA THR A 29 6.51 -2.05 -0.28
C THR A 29 6.41 -0.54 -0.10
N GLY A 30 5.85 -0.07 1.01
CA GLY A 30 5.64 1.34 1.30
C GLY A 30 6.92 2.16 1.26
N ALA A 31 8.03 1.63 1.81
CA ALA A 31 9.32 2.30 1.81
C ALA A 31 9.85 2.59 0.39
N LEU A 32 9.63 1.67 -0.56
CA LEU A 32 10.09 1.84 -1.95
C LEU A 32 9.26 2.90 -2.68
N ILE A 33 7.94 2.87 -2.53
CA ILE A 33 7.05 3.87 -3.14
C ILE A 33 7.35 5.26 -2.58
N ARG A 34 7.47 5.38 -1.26
CA ARG A 34 7.87 6.64 -0.62
C ARG A 34 9.21 7.13 -1.11
N ALA A 35 10.22 6.27 -1.19
CA ALA A 35 11.54 6.62 -1.67
C ALA A 35 11.49 7.12 -3.12
N ALA A 36 10.74 6.48 -4.00
CA ALA A 36 10.58 6.91 -5.39
C ALA A 36 9.99 8.32 -5.49
N CYS A 37 8.94 8.62 -4.72
CA CYS A 37 8.33 9.95 -4.68
C CYS A 37 9.33 11.01 -4.17
N CYS A 38 10.03 10.72 -3.07
CA CYS A 38 11.03 11.62 -2.49
C CYS A 38 12.22 11.86 -3.43
N CYS A 39 12.70 10.81 -4.11
CA CYS A 39 13.78 10.93 -5.08
C CYS A 39 13.38 11.79 -6.28
N GLY A 40 12.13 11.72 -6.74
CA GLY A 40 11.61 12.57 -7.80
C GLY A 40 11.69 14.05 -7.43
N VAL A 41 11.25 14.42 -6.23
CA VAL A 41 11.33 15.80 -5.71
C VAL A 41 12.78 16.24 -5.55
N ALA A 42 13.64 15.40 -4.97
CA ALA A 42 15.04 15.72 -4.79
C ALA A 42 15.78 15.93 -6.13
N ALA A 43 15.53 15.07 -7.12
CA ALA A 43 16.10 15.19 -8.46
C ALA A 43 15.62 16.43 -9.21
N GLY A 44 14.37 16.86 -8.97
CA GLY A 44 13.78 18.07 -9.52
C GLY A 44 14.20 19.37 -8.78
N GLY A 45 15.03 19.29 -7.73
CA GLY A 45 15.41 20.45 -6.93
C GLY A 45 14.26 21.05 -6.10
N GLY A 46 13.28 20.24 -5.72
CA GLY A 46 12.13 20.67 -4.95
C GLY A 46 12.49 21.10 -3.53
N SER A 47 11.57 21.89 -2.90
CA SER A 47 11.76 22.38 -1.53
C SER A 47 11.62 21.26 -0.50
N ALA A 48 11.99 21.53 0.75
CA ALA A 48 11.77 20.63 1.88
C ALA A 48 10.27 20.31 2.07
N GLU A 49 9.40 21.31 1.88
CA GLU A 49 7.94 21.16 1.97
C GLU A 49 7.41 20.20 0.89
N ALA A 50 7.92 20.33 -0.34
CA ALA A 50 7.59 19.43 -1.43
C ALA A 50 8.10 18.00 -1.13
N TYR A 51 9.28 17.87 -0.55
CA TYR A 51 9.82 16.58 -0.13
C TYR A 51 8.94 15.91 0.93
N ASP A 52 8.52 16.65 1.95
CA ASP A 52 7.63 16.15 3.00
C ASP A 52 6.24 15.80 2.44
N ALA A 53 5.73 16.58 1.50
CA ALA A 53 4.48 16.29 0.79
C ALA A 53 4.59 14.99 -0.03
N ALA A 54 5.68 14.81 -0.79
CA ALA A 54 5.95 13.58 -1.53
C ALA A 54 6.11 12.36 -0.60
N ALA A 55 6.72 12.54 0.56
CA ALA A 55 6.85 11.49 1.56
C ALA A 55 5.48 11.05 2.10
N ARG A 56 4.59 12.01 2.43
CA ARG A 56 3.21 11.72 2.86
C ARG A 56 2.40 11.03 1.76
N TYR A 57 2.47 11.54 0.54
CA TYR A 57 1.82 10.94 -0.62
C TYR A 57 2.27 9.48 -0.82
N GLY A 58 3.58 9.25 -0.88
CA GLY A 58 4.15 7.93 -1.10
C GLY A 58 3.84 6.93 0.03
N THR A 59 3.74 7.41 1.27
CA THR A 59 3.35 6.58 2.42
C THR A 59 1.88 6.13 2.30
N ALA A 60 0.96 7.05 2.03
CA ALA A 60 -0.46 6.75 1.89
C ALA A 60 -0.74 5.87 0.66
N LEU A 61 -0.12 6.19 -0.48
CA LEU A 61 -0.23 5.38 -1.71
C LEU A 61 0.31 3.96 -1.50
N GLY A 62 1.45 3.82 -0.81
CA GLY A 62 2.07 2.54 -0.53
C GLY A 62 1.21 1.63 0.34
N LEU A 63 0.56 2.20 1.36
CA LEU A 63 -0.38 1.46 2.21
C LEU A 63 -1.62 1.03 1.43
N ALA A 64 -2.24 1.95 0.67
CA ALA A 64 -3.37 1.62 -0.19
C ALA A 64 -3.03 0.52 -1.21
N PHE A 65 -1.83 0.59 -1.80
CA PHE A 65 -1.33 -0.42 -2.73
C PHE A 65 -1.28 -1.81 -2.10
N GLN A 66 -0.70 -1.91 -0.91
CA GLN A 66 -0.56 -3.20 -0.22
C GLN A 66 -1.90 -3.79 0.20
N ILE A 67 -2.81 -2.95 0.75
CA ILE A 67 -4.15 -3.42 1.11
C ILE A 67 -4.88 -3.93 -0.14
N ARG A 68 -4.72 -3.25 -1.29
CA ARG A 68 -5.34 -3.67 -2.55
C ARG A 68 -4.75 -4.98 -3.06
N ASP A 69 -3.43 -5.16 -2.98
CA ASP A 69 -2.79 -6.45 -3.33
C ASP A 69 -3.34 -7.59 -2.47
N ASP A 70 -3.41 -7.42 -1.15
CA ASP A 70 -3.99 -8.43 -0.24
C ASP A 70 -5.46 -8.75 -0.59
N MET A 71 -6.23 -7.76 -1.04
CA MET A 71 -7.61 -7.99 -1.51
C MET A 71 -7.66 -8.77 -2.82
N LEU A 72 -6.77 -8.46 -3.76
CA LEU A 72 -6.70 -9.14 -5.06
C LEU A 72 -6.28 -10.59 -4.92
N ASP A 73 -5.34 -10.88 -4.04
CA ASP A 73 -4.92 -12.26 -3.74
C ASP A 73 -6.10 -13.12 -3.29
N VAL A 74 -7.00 -12.57 -2.49
CA VAL A 74 -8.20 -13.30 -2.03
C VAL A 74 -9.30 -13.38 -3.10
N THR A 75 -9.51 -12.29 -3.87
CA THR A 75 -10.63 -12.21 -4.84
C THR A 75 -10.25 -12.77 -6.21
N GLY A 76 -8.98 -12.67 -6.61
CA GLY A 76 -8.44 -13.17 -7.88
C GLY A 76 -8.48 -14.69 -7.97
N ASP A 77 -8.02 -15.37 -6.93
CA ASP A 77 -8.03 -16.83 -6.87
C ASP A 77 -9.44 -17.42 -6.95
N ALA A 78 -10.43 -16.75 -6.39
CA ALA A 78 -11.82 -17.19 -6.45
C ALA A 78 -12.40 -17.17 -7.88
N LYS A 79 -11.95 -16.23 -8.73
CA LYS A 79 -12.41 -16.11 -10.13
C LYS A 79 -11.72 -17.09 -11.09
N THR A 80 -10.44 -17.40 -10.84
CA THR A 80 -9.61 -18.11 -11.82
C THR A 80 -9.59 -19.63 -11.60
N LEU A 81 -9.76 -20.13 -10.40
CA LEU A 81 -9.46 -21.53 -10.07
C LEU A 81 -10.68 -22.38 -9.76
N GLY A 82 -11.88 -21.85 -9.52
CA GLY A 82 -13.07 -22.67 -9.16
C GLY A 82 -12.80 -23.69 -8.03
N LYS A 83 -11.64 -23.61 -7.39
CA LYS A 83 -11.16 -24.47 -6.30
C LYS A 83 -11.10 -23.68 -5.01
N ALA A 84 -11.31 -24.38 -3.90
CA ALA A 84 -11.17 -23.82 -2.57
C ALA A 84 -9.87 -23.01 -2.47
N VAL A 85 -10.02 -21.72 -2.20
CA VAL A 85 -8.94 -20.75 -2.03
C VAL A 85 -8.03 -21.28 -0.93
N HIS A 86 -6.87 -21.77 -1.28
CA HIS A 86 -5.76 -21.88 -0.35
C HIS A 86 -5.20 -20.46 -0.13
N VAL A 87 -5.98 -19.64 0.55
CA VAL A 87 -5.39 -18.52 1.29
C VAL A 87 -4.35 -19.17 2.18
N ASP A 88 -3.09 -18.83 1.96
CA ASP A 88 -2.00 -19.29 2.80
C ASP A 88 -2.37 -18.88 4.24
N ALA A 89 -2.97 -19.85 4.99
CA ALA A 89 -3.67 -19.57 6.24
C ALA A 89 -2.76 -18.94 7.31
N ASN A 90 -1.46 -18.88 7.01
CA ASN A 90 -0.40 -18.41 7.89
C ASN A 90 0.14 -17.02 7.55
N LYS A 91 -0.24 -16.39 6.41
CA LYS A 91 0.20 -15.01 6.12
C LYS A 91 -0.64 -13.98 6.84
N GLY A 92 0.02 -13.09 7.56
CA GLY A 92 -0.61 -11.91 8.17
C GLY A 92 -0.95 -10.89 7.08
N THR A 93 -2.22 -10.85 6.63
CA THR A 93 -2.71 -9.89 5.64
C THR A 93 -3.72 -8.93 6.25
N PHE A 94 -3.89 -7.76 5.63
CA PHE A 94 -4.93 -6.81 6.03
C PHE A 94 -6.34 -7.42 5.91
N VAL A 95 -6.59 -8.20 4.86
CA VAL A 95 -7.90 -8.85 4.67
C VAL A 95 -8.22 -9.83 5.79
N ARG A 96 -7.23 -10.57 6.27
CA ARG A 96 -7.41 -11.49 7.40
C ARG A 96 -7.70 -10.77 8.72
N LEU A 97 -7.08 -9.60 8.92
CA LEU A 97 -7.27 -8.81 10.14
C LEU A 97 -8.59 -8.03 10.16
N TYR A 98 -8.98 -7.48 9.00
CA TYR A 98 -10.05 -6.48 8.96
C TYR A 98 -11.23 -6.85 8.06
N GLY A 99 -11.09 -7.86 7.18
CA GLY A 99 -12.08 -8.22 6.17
C GLY A 99 -12.09 -7.28 4.96
N LEU A 100 -12.72 -7.73 3.87
CA LEU A 100 -12.72 -7.01 2.58
C LEU A 100 -13.38 -5.63 2.65
N GLU A 101 -14.51 -5.51 3.34
CA GLU A 101 -15.24 -4.24 3.46
C GLU A 101 -14.40 -3.16 4.17
N ARG A 102 -13.78 -3.54 5.28
CA ARG A 102 -12.90 -2.61 6.02
C ARG A 102 -11.66 -2.26 5.24
N CYS A 103 -11.06 -3.20 4.51
CA CYS A 103 -9.94 -2.95 3.61
C CYS A 103 -10.32 -1.96 2.51
N ALA A 104 -11.50 -2.08 1.90
CA ALA A 104 -11.97 -1.12 0.90
C ALA A 104 -12.12 0.30 1.49
N ALA A 105 -12.67 0.41 2.70
CA ALA A 105 -12.76 1.70 3.39
C ALA A 105 -11.37 2.29 3.72
N MET A 106 -10.40 1.45 4.11
CA MET A 106 -9.02 1.89 4.36
C MET A 106 -8.35 2.40 3.08
N ILE A 107 -8.52 1.71 1.94
CA ILE A 107 -7.98 2.17 0.65
C ILE A 107 -8.54 3.56 0.30
N ALA A 108 -9.84 3.78 0.48
CA ALA A 108 -10.45 5.07 0.21
C ALA A 108 -9.86 6.18 1.11
N ALA A 109 -9.74 5.91 2.41
CA ALA A 109 -9.17 6.86 3.36
C ALA A 109 -7.69 7.20 3.08
N GLU A 110 -6.88 6.21 2.72
CA GLU A 110 -5.49 6.45 2.33
C GLU A 110 -5.40 7.18 0.98
N GLY A 111 -6.31 6.89 0.04
CA GLY A 111 -6.43 7.65 -1.20
C GLY A 111 -6.70 9.14 -0.96
N GLU A 112 -7.63 9.48 -0.07
CA GLU A 112 -7.90 10.87 0.33
C GLU A 112 -6.66 11.55 0.94
N LYS A 113 -5.93 10.86 1.82
CA LYS A 113 -4.68 11.37 2.40
C LYS A 113 -3.60 11.61 1.34
N ALA A 114 -3.48 10.69 0.38
CA ALA A 114 -2.54 10.83 -0.73
C ALA A 114 -2.87 12.07 -1.57
N VAL A 115 -4.12 12.25 -1.99
CA VAL A 115 -4.56 13.42 -2.75
C VAL A 115 -4.36 14.71 -1.96
N ALA A 116 -4.71 14.73 -0.66
CA ALA A 116 -4.51 15.89 0.20
C ALA A 116 -3.02 16.29 0.32
N ALA A 117 -2.10 15.34 0.29
CA ALA A 117 -0.67 15.61 0.32
C ALA A 117 -0.15 16.32 -0.94
N LEU A 118 -0.87 16.25 -2.05
CA LEU A 118 -0.46 16.84 -3.34
C LEU A 118 -0.64 18.37 -3.39
N GLY A 119 -1.26 19.00 -2.40
CA GLY A 119 -1.49 20.45 -2.37
C GLY A 119 -0.23 21.34 -2.45
N ALA A 120 0.96 20.77 -2.27
CA ALA A 120 2.25 21.46 -2.43
C ALA A 120 2.75 21.51 -3.91
N PHE A 121 2.03 20.87 -4.84
CA PHE A 121 2.43 20.74 -6.26
C PHE A 121 1.46 21.45 -7.17
N ALA A 122 1.97 22.07 -8.24
CA ALA A 122 1.14 22.82 -9.19
C ALA A 122 0.40 21.93 -10.18
N ASP A 123 1.00 20.80 -10.60
CA ASP A 123 0.39 19.82 -11.50
C ASP A 123 0.33 18.46 -10.81
N THR A 124 -0.87 18.01 -10.51
CA THR A 124 -1.14 16.80 -9.72
C THR A 124 -1.97 15.75 -10.47
N ALA A 125 -2.44 16.10 -11.69
CA ALA A 125 -3.41 15.30 -12.42
C ALA A 125 -2.99 13.82 -12.60
N PHE A 126 -1.72 13.58 -12.92
CA PHE A 126 -1.20 12.21 -13.07
C PHE A 126 -1.19 11.46 -11.74
N LEU A 127 -0.75 12.10 -10.65
CA LEU A 127 -0.64 11.47 -9.34
C LEU A 127 -2.03 11.19 -8.72
N GLU A 128 -2.99 12.08 -8.94
CA GLU A 128 -4.39 11.86 -8.53
C GLU A 128 -5.02 10.70 -9.33
N GLU A 129 -4.76 10.63 -10.64
CA GLU A 129 -5.24 9.53 -11.46
C GLU A 129 -4.62 8.19 -11.04
N LEU A 130 -3.34 8.19 -10.65
CA LEU A 130 -2.69 7.00 -10.12
C LEU A 130 -3.38 6.48 -8.86
N VAL A 131 -3.74 7.36 -7.92
CA VAL A 131 -4.52 7.00 -6.72
C VAL A 131 -5.86 6.38 -7.10
N ARG A 132 -6.60 7.00 -8.03
CA ARG A 132 -7.91 6.49 -8.49
C ARG A 132 -7.80 5.11 -9.14
N ARG A 133 -6.84 4.93 -10.04
CA ARG A 133 -6.60 3.63 -10.70
C ARG A 133 -6.23 2.54 -9.70
N LEU A 134 -5.41 2.87 -8.72
CA LEU A 134 -5.03 1.92 -7.68
C LEU A 134 -6.27 1.41 -6.91
N ALA A 135 -7.16 2.32 -6.54
CA ALA A 135 -8.36 1.97 -5.76
C ALA A 135 -9.29 0.99 -6.49
N VAL A 136 -9.35 1.04 -7.83
CA VAL A 136 -10.24 0.20 -8.66
C VAL A 136 -9.49 -0.89 -9.45
N ARG A 137 -8.19 -1.03 -9.26
CA ARG A 137 -7.37 -2.01 -9.97
C ARG A 137 -7.98 -3.41 -9.84
N GLU A 138 -8.15 -4.06 -10.97
CA GLU A 138 -8.45 -5.49 -11.08
C GLU A 138 -7.16 -6.29 -11.34
N ALA A 139 -7.21 -7.60 -11.11
CA ALA A 139 -6.06 -8.48 -11.31
C ALA A 139 -5.67 -8.58 -12.78
#